data_af2c54704943cd01fbfac8535ba4df59
#
_entry.id   af2c54704943cd01fbfac8535ba4df59
#
_cell.length_a   1.000
_cell.length_b   1.000
_cell.length_c   1.000
_cell.angle_alpha   90.00
_cell.angle_beta   90.00
_cell.angle_gamma   90.00
#
_symmetry.space_group_name_H-M   'P 1'
#
loop_
_entity.id
_entity.type
_entity.pdbx_description
1 polymer ?
#
loop_
_entity_poly.entity_id
_entity_poly.type
_entity_poly.pdbx_seq_one_letter_code
_entity_poly.pdbx_strand_id
1 'polypeptide(L)'
;DLKDVIYRQSKLELYHHKDSKLVSQPDEPLRDFKIRFEQKQRELRDEAVEDLRDDYNTRILKAEEKIRKQEQTVEREEDQAKDAKMQTAISVGSTLLGALLGRKKLSTSTLGRATTAAKSSSRSRRQSTDVSRAEESLQTYKDELQALETQLESEIELLQKKFNLDYDEIETIEIAPKKTDIRLKAFEIGRASCRERV
;
A
#
# COMPACT_ATOMS: atom_id res chain seq x y z
N ASP A 1 27.76 -23.87 52.46
CA ASP A 1 26.70 -24.70 51.81
C ASP A 1 26.83 -24.63 50.30
N LEU A 2 26.79 -25.78 49.60
CA LEU A 2 26.93 -25.84 48.12
C LEU A 2 25.89 -24.99 47.43
N LYS A 3 24.68 -24.89 47.95
CA LYS A 3 23.63 -23.98 47.42
C LYS A 3 24.06 -22.51 47.46
N ASP A 4 24.73 -22.10 48.52
CA ASP A 4 25.21 -20.72 48.64
C ASP A 4 26.33 -20.40 47.63
N VAL A 5 27.17 -21.38 47.32
CA VAL A 5 28.23 -21.27 46.32
C VAL A 5 27.58 -21.11 44.93
N ILE A 6 26.65 -22.00 44.57
CA ILE A 6 25.93 -21.91 43.28
C ILE A 6 25.17 -20.59 43.18
N TYR A 7 24.46 -20.17 44.22
CA TYR A 7 23.72 -18.91 44.25
C TYR A 7 24.61 -17.69 44.00
N ARG A 8 25.82 -17.68 44.55
CA ARG A 8 26.75 -16.53 44.44
C ARG A 8 27.60 -16.52 43.16
N GLN A 9 27.91 -17.72 42.63
CA GLN A 9 28.88 -17.88 41.55
C GLN A 9 28.26 -18.18 40.19
N SER A 10 27.05 -18.76 40.19
CA SER A 10 26.40 -19.10 38.94
C SER A 10 25.62 -17.90 38.41
N LYS A 11 26.01 -17.42 37.22
CA LYS A 11 25.31 -16.38 36.47
C LYS A 11 25.10 -16.92 35.06
N LEU A 12 23.95 -16.65 34.51
CA LEU A 12 23.63 -16.91 33.11
C LEU A 12 23.72 -15.60 32.36
N GLU A 13 24.62 -15.52 31.41
CA GLU A 13 24.76 -14.38 30.52
C GLU A 13 23.90 -14.63 29.28
N LEU A 14 23.01 -13.69 28.96
CA LEU A 14 22.16 -13.71 27.77
C LEU A 14 22.32 -12.42 27.00
N TYR A 15 22.23 -12.49 25.67
CA TYR A 15 22.15 -11.32 24.81
C TYR A 15 20.69 -10.89 24.72
N HIS A 16 20.46 -9.60 24.79
CA HIS A 16 19.14 -8.98 24.71
C HIS A 16 19.19 -7.77 23.80
N HIS A 17 18.27 -7.70 22.84
CA HIS A 17 18.06 -6.50 22.02
C HIS A 17 16.90 -5.69 22.60
N LYS A 18 17.16 -4.43 22.92
CA LYS A 18 16.25 -3.54 23.67
C LYS A 18 14.89 -3.38 22.98
N ASP A 19 14.90 -2.97 21.74
CA ASP A 19 13.69 -2.59 21.03
C ASP A 19 12.84 -3.79 20.65
N SER A 20 13.46 -4.87 20.14
CA SER A 20 12.73 -6.08 19.75
C SER A 20 12.37 -6.99 20.93
N LYS A 21 12.93 -6.71 22.12
CA LYS A 21 12.80 -7.56 23.33
C LYS A 21 13.21 -9.03 23.08
N LEU A 22 13.98 -9.29 22.02
CA LEU A 22 14.50 -10.62 21.73
C LEU A 22 15.64 -10.94 22.70
N VAL A 23 15.63 -12.17 23.25
CA VAL A 23 16.66 -12.65 24.17
C VAL A 23 17.32 -13.88 23.57
N SER A 24 18.62 -14.06 23.81
CA SER A 24 19.35 -15.25 23.39
C SER A 24 18.89 -16.49 24.16
N GLN A 25 19.14 -17.66 23.59
CA GLN A 25 19.04 -18.90 24.33
C GLN A 25 20.26 -19.05 25.27
N PRO A 26 20.15 -19.89 26.33
CA PRO A 26 21.30 -20.25 27.13
C PRO A 26 22.42 -20.83 26.25
N ASP A 27 23.65 -20.38 26.48
CA ASP A 27 24.85 -20.80 25.74
C ASP A 27 24.83 -20.51 24.22
N GLU A 28 23.90 -19.68 23.76
CA GLU A 28 23.85 -19.24 22.36
C GLU A 28 25.00 -18.25 22.08
N PRO A 29 25.88 -18.54 21.08
CA PRO A 29 26.93 -17.60 20.70
C PRO A 29 26.31 -16.30 20.16
N LEU A 30 26.97 -15.15 20.41
CA LEU A 30 26.53 -13.85 19.92
C LEU A 30 26.30 -13.83 18.40
N ARG A 31 27.13 -14.58 17.65
CA ARG A 31 26.98 -14.71 16.20
C ARG A 31 25.63 -15.33 15.82
N ASP A 32 25.25 -16.43 16.49
CA ASP A 32 24.03 -17.16 16.16
C ASP A 32 22.79 -16.37 16.62
N PHE A 33 22.89 -15.68 17.77
CA PHE A 33 21.87 -14.73 18.19
C PHE A 33 21.67 -13.61 17.18
N LYS A 34 22.72 -13.02 16.62
CA LYS A 34 22.63 -11.99 15.57
C LYS A 34 21.93 -12.52 14.32
N ILE A 35 22.28 -13.71 13.84
CA ILE A 35 21.62 -14.34 12.68
C ILE A 35 20.14 -14.55 12.94
N ARG A 36 19.77 -15.06 14.11
CA ARG A 36 18.37 -15.27 14.50
C ARG A 36 17.60 -13.94 14.64
N PHE A 37 18.26 -12.91 15.17
CA PHE A 37 17.72 -11.56 15.25
C PHE A 37 17.45 -10.98 13.86
N GLU A 38 18.44 -11.06 12.94
CA GLU A 38 18.26 -10.62 11.54
C GLU A 38 17.09 -11.31 10.86
N GLN A 39 17.02 -12.63 11.00
CA GLN A 39 15.93 -13.41 10.42
C GLN A 39 14.58 -12.94 10.96
N LYS A 40 14.47 -12.77 12.27
CA LYS A 40 13.22 -12.33 12.90
C LYS A 40 12.81 -10.92 12.47
N GLN A 41 13.77 -10.00 12.33
CA GLN A 41 13.51 -8.65 11.85
C GLN A 41 13.06 -8.64 10.39
N ARG A 42 13.65 -9.49 9.54
CA ARG A 42 13.21 -9.64 8.14
C ARG A 42 11.78 -10.18 8.06
N GLU A 43 11.47 -11.23 8.83
CA GLU A 43 10.11 -11.79 8.90
C GLU A 43 9.07 -10.73 9.30
N LEU A 44 9.34 -9.97 10.37
CA LEU A 44 8.45 -8.91 10.86
C LEU A 44 8.30 -7.77 9.84
N ARG A 45 9.38 -7.40 9.17
CA ARG A 45 9.33 -6.40 8.11
C ARG A 45 8.49 -6.87 6.94
N ASP A 46 8.70 -8.10 6.48
CA ASP A 46 8.02 -8.65 5.32
C ASP A 46 6.52 -8.82 5.61
N GLU A 47 6.14 -9.27 6.82
CA GLU A 47 4.76 -9.31 7.31
C GLU A 47 4.13 -7.90 7.33
N ALA A 48 4.81 -6.91 7.91
CA ALA A 48 4.30 -5.54 7.95
C ALA A 48 4.15 -4.89 6.56
N VAL A 49 5.03 -5.23 5.60
CA VAL A 49 4.92 -4.76 4.21
C VAL A 49 3.76 -5.45 3.49
N GLU A 50 3.51 -6.74 3.76
CA GLU A 50 2.39 -7.47 3.18
C GLU A 50 1.05 -6.93 3.69
N ASP A 51 0.90 -6.73 5.00
CA ASP A 51 -0.28 -6.10 5.60
C ASP A 51 -0.56 -4.72 5.01
N LEU A 52 0.48 -3.91 4.86
CA LEU A 52 0.36 -2.58 4.25
C LEU A 52 -0.11 -2.67 2.79
N ARG A 53 0.44 -3.59 2.01
CA ARG A 53 0.03 -3.80 0.61
C ARG A 53 -1.43 -4.24 0.51
N ASP A 54 -1.90 -5.08 1.40
CA ASP A 54 -3.29 -5.55 1.42
C ASP A 54 -4.26 -4.41 1.72
N ASP A 55 -3.93 -3.53 2.66
CA ASP A 55 -4.70 -2.33 2.96
C ASP A 55 -4.80 -1.38 1.76
N TYR A 56 -3.67 -1.13 1.09
CA TYR A 56 -3.62 -0.28 -0.10
C TYR A 56 -4.28 -0.93 -1.31
N ASN A 57 -4.15 -2.24 -1.51
CA ASN A 57 -4.76 -2.97 -2.61
C ASN A 57 -6.28 -2.75 -2.66
N THR A 58 -6.93 -2.78 -1.51
CA THR A 58 -8.37 -2.49 -1.42
C THR A 58 -8.73 -1.08 -1.89
N ARG A 59 -7.89 -0.08 -1.62
CA ARG A 59 -8.08 1.32 -2.03
C ARG A 59 -7.77 1.51 -3.51
N ILE A 60 -6.70 0.90 -3.99
CA ILE A 60 -6.27 0.90 -5.40
C ILE A 60 -7.35 0.29 -6.28
N LEU A 61 -7.86 -0.91 -5.96
CA LEU A 61 -8.94 -1.56 -6.70
C LEU A 61 -10.21 -0.69 -6.79
N LYS A 62 -10.56 0.03 -5.73
CA LYS A 62 -11.69 0.98 -5.74
C LYS A 62 -11.42 2.18 -6.65
N ALA A 63 -10.18 2.71 -6.66
CA ALA A 63 -9.80 3.81 -7.53
C ALA A 63 -9.81 3.37 -9.02
N GLU A 64 -9.28 2.21 -9.33
CA GLU A 64 -9.32 1.61 -10.67
C GLU A 64 -10.76 1.38 -11.15
N GLU A 65 -11.65 0.93 -10.27
CA GLU A 65 -13.07 0.77 -10.62
C GLU A 65 -13.74 2.11 -10.92
N LYS A 66 -13.40 3.18 -10.18
CA LYS A 66 -13.88 4.55 -10.49
C LYS A 66 -13.37 5.02 -11.85
N ILE A 67 -12.08 4.82 -12.13
CA ILE A 67 -11.46 5.15 -13.42
C ILE A 67 -12.19 4.44 -14.55
N ARG A 68 -12.35 3.13 -14.45
CA ARG A 68 -13.06 2.34 -15.47
C ARG A 68 -14.49 2.81 -15.71
N LYS A 69 -15.23 3.13 -14.66
CA LYS A 69 -16.61 3.67 -14.79
C LYS A 69 -16.60 5.05 -15.44
N GLN A 70 -15.61 5.86 -15.12
CA GLN A 70 -15.49 7.21 -15.70
C GLN A 70 -15.05 7.15 -17.15
N GLU A 71 -14.17 6.24 -17.55
CA GLU A 71 -13.79 6.01 -18.95
C GLU A 71 -15.02 5.61 -19.80
N GLN A 72 -15.87 4.73 -19.31
CA GLN A 72 -17.13 4.41 -19.96
C GLN A 72 -18.08 5.61 -20.07
N THR A 73 -18.01 6.53 -19.11
CA THR A 73 -18.80 7.76 -19.16
C THR A 73 -18.25 8.73 -20.20
N VAL A 74 -16.94 8.91 -20.28
CA VAL A 74 -16.28 9.72 -21.31
C VAL A 74 -16.64 9.19 -22.70
N GLU A 75 -16.47 7.90 -22.94
CA GLU A 75 -16.80 7.26 -24.22
C GLU A 75 -18.27 7.52 -24.63
N ARG A 76 -19.19 7.35 -23.69
CA ARG A 76 -20.62 7.60 -23.95
C ARG A 76 -20.90 9.07 -24.26
N GLU A 77 -20.31 10.03 -23.52
CA GLU A 77 -20.50 11.45 -23.75
C GLU A 77 -19.84 11.89 -25.10
N GLU A 78 -18.70 11.29 -25.47
CA GLU A 78 -18.09 11.51 -26.77
C GLU A 78 -18.99 11.04 -27.91
N ASP A 79 -19.57 9.85 -27.82
CA ASP A 79 -20.46 9.32 -28.84
C ASP A 79 -21.73 10.16 -28.98
N GLN A 80 -22.33 10.60 -27.88
CA GLN A 80 -23.44 11.54 -27.88
C GLN A 80 -23.07 12.89 -28.52
N ALA A 81 -21.86 13.39 -28.25
CA ALA A 81 -21.37 14.63 -28.85
C ALA A 81 -21.13 14.49 -30.37
N LYS A 82 -20.63 13.35 -30.83
CA LYS A 82 -20.46 13.02 -32.26
C LYS A 82 -21.82 12.98 -32.95
N ASP A 83 -22.81 12.30 -32.38
CA ASP A 83 -24.16 12.21 -32.92
C ASP A 83 -24.85 13.58 -33.02
N ALA A 84 -24.71 14.39 -31.96
CA ALA A 84 -25.26 15.75 -31.97
C ALA A 84 -24.62 16.67 -33.03
N LYS A 85 -23.32 16.55 -33.23
CA LYS A 85 -22.58 17.29 -34.30
C LYS A 85 -23.09 16.81 -35.66
N MET A 86 -23.27 15.53 -35.90
CA MET A 86 -23.80 14.95 -37.12
C MET A 86 -25.24 15.43 -37.41
N GLN A 87 -26.12 15.37 -36.40
CA GLN A 87 -27.51 15.88 -36.54
C GLN A 87 -27.52 17.38 -36.82
N THR A 88 -26.63 18.17 -36.23
CA THR A 88 -26.50 19.60 -36.49
C THR A 88 -26.03 19.86 -37.92
N ALA A 89 -25.05 19.13 -38.41
CA ALA A 89 -24.55 19.23 -39.78
C ALA A 89 -25.65 18.91 -40.82
N ILE A 90 -26.43 17.83 -40.57
CA ILE A 90 -27.54 17.44 -41.43
C ILE A 90 -28.66 18.52 -41.45
N SER A 91 -29.00 19.06 -40.28
CA SER A 91 -30.03 20.10 -40.15
C SER A 91 -29.65 21.42 -40.81
N VAL A 92 -28.39 21.83 -40.68
CA VAL A 92 -27.86 23.04 -41.35
C VAL A 92 -27.72 22.82 -42.87
N GLY A 93 -27.22 21.64 -43.27
CA GLY A 93 -27.11 21.29 -44.69
C GLY A 93 -28.47 21.26 -45.42
N SER A 94 -29.47 20.67 -44.80
CA SER A 94 -30.84 20.63 -45.38
C SER A 94 -31.51 22.00 -45.43
N THR A 95 -31.22 22.91 -44.53
CA THR A 95 -31.72 24.30 -44.54
C THR A 95 -31.05 25.15 -45.63
N LEU A 96 -29.75 24.99 -45.84
CA LEU A 96 -29.01 25.67 -46.88
C LEU A 96 -29.43 25.19 -48.28
N LEU A 97 -29.57 23.90 -48.48
CA LEU A 97 -30.07 23.33 -49.75
C LEU A 97 -31.51 23.78 -50.06
N GLY A 98 -32.38 23.82 -49.04
CA GLY A 98 -33.74 24.34 -49.16
C GLY A 98 -33.81 25.85 -49.50
N ALA A 99 -32.84 26.65 -49.01
CA ALA A 99 -32.74 28.05 -49.32
C ALA A 99 -32.17 28.36 -50.74
N LEU A 100 -31.27 27.49 -51.20
CA LEU A 100 -30.67 27.60 -52.55
C LEU A 100 -31.59 27.11 -53.67
N LEU A 101 -32.39 26.07 -53.42
CA LEU A 101 -33.30 25.44 -54.39
C LEU A 101 -34.71 26.06 -54.39
N GLY A 102 -35.07 26.76 -53.32
CA GLY A 102 -36.42 27.31 -53.10
C GLY A 102 -36.54 28.80 -53.42
N ARG A 103 -36.76 29.18 -54.69
CA ARG A 103 -37.19 30.51 -55.09
C ARG A 103 -38.65 30.80 -54.70
N LYS A 104 -39.03 30.67 -53.45
CA LYS A 104 -40.38 31.08 -52.96
C LYS A 104 -40.35 31.50 -51.49
N LYS A 105 -40.85 32.73 -51.31
CA LYS A 105 -41.33 33.46 -50.09
C LYS A 105 -41.04 32.80 -48.73
N LEU A 106 -40.39 33.56 -47.86
CA LEU A 106 -40.22 33.32 -46.43
C LEU A 106 -41.60 32.91 -45.82
N SER A 107 -41.84 31.62 -45.65
CA SER A 107 -42.99 31.07 -44.94
C SER A 107 -42.65 30.91 -43.48
N THR A 108 -43.67 30.93 -42.59
CA THR A 108 -43.56 30.66 -41.16
C THR A 108 -42.87 29.35 -40.81
N SER A 109 -42.76 28.42 -41.76
CA SER A 109 -42.01 27.15 -41.64
C SER A 109 -40.47 27.35 -41.62
N THR A 110 -39.94 28.44 -42.21
CA THR A 110 -38.51 28.79 -42.17
C THR A 110 -38.08 29.33 -40.78
N LEU A 111 -38.99 30.05 -40.13
CA LEU A 111 -38.75 30.53 -38.78
C LEU A 111 -38.67 29.36 -37.76
N GLY A 112 -39.49 28.32 -37.89
CA GLY A 112 -39.44 27.11 -37.09
C GLY A 112 -38.16 26.30 -37.29
N ARG A 113 -37.61 26.26 -38.52
CA ARG A 113 -36.33 25.57 -38.81
C ARG A 113 -35.13 26.34 -38.27
N ALA A 114 -35.13 27.66 -38.25
CA ALA A 114 -34.09 28.49 -37.64
C ALA A 114 -34.03 28.28 -36.13
N THR A 115 -35.18 28.18 -35.44
CA THR A 115 -35.21 27.89 -33.98
C THR A 115 -34.72 26.47 -33.67
N THR A 116 -35.00 25.49 -34.56
CA THR A 116 -34.49 24.12 -34.42
C THR A 116 -32.95 24.05 -34.58
N ALA A 117 -32.38 24.80 -35.55
CA ALA A 117 -30.94 24.90 -35.75
C ALA A 117 -30.25 25.59 -34.56
N ALA A 118 -30.84 26.63 -33.97
CA ALA A 118 -30.32 27.26 -32.77
C ALA A 118 -30.38 26.38 -31.55
N LYS A 119 -31.44 25.57 -31.38
CA LYS A 119 -31.56 24.56 -30.31
C LYS A 119 -30.54 23.43 -30.49
N SER A 120 -30.27 22.96 -31.71
CA SER A 120 -29.29 21.93 -31.99
C SER A 120 -27.85 22.39 -31.73
N SER A 121 -27.53 23.62 -32.06
CA SER A 121 -26.20 24.20 -31.78
C SER A 121 -25.95 24.40 -30.27
N SER A 122 -26.98 24.81 -29.52
CA SER A 122 -26.85 24.94 -28.06
C SER A 122 -26.72 23.57 -27.38
N ARG A 123 -27.38 22.54 -27.91
CA ARG A 123 -27.23 21.15 -27.45
C ARG A 123 -25.84 20.60 -27.71
N SER A 124 -25.29 20.84 -28.92
CA SER A 124 -23.93 20.44 -29.27
C SER A 124 -22.86 21.08 -28.36
N ARG A 125 -23.03 22.37 -27.98
CA ARG A 125 -22.13 23.04 -27.05
C ARG A 125 -22.21 22.43 -25.62
N ARG A 126 -23.42 22.12 -25.13
CA ARG A 126 -23.59 21.47 -23.81
C ARG A 126 -22.92 20.12 -23.79
N GLN A 127 -23.12 19.28 -24.79
CA GLN A 127 -22.48 17.97 -24.87
C GLN A 127 -20.96 18.04 -24.96
N SER A 128 -20.40 19.04 -25.69
CA SER A 128 -18.94 19.27 -25.66
C SER A 128 -18.42 19.65 -24.27
N THR A 129 -19.23 20.41 -23.50
CA THR A 129 -18.89 20.75 -22.11
C THR A 129 -18.99 19.52 -21.19
N ASP A 130 -19.96 18.63 -21.44
CA ASP A 130 -20.17 17.42 -20.64
C ASP A 130 -19.03 16.41 -20.86
N VAL A 131 -18.53 16.26 -22.11
CA VAL A 131 -17.30 15.50 -22.41
C VAL A 131 -16.11 16.07 -21.63
N SER A 132 -15.88 17.38 -21.70
CA SER A 132 -14.74 18.02 -21.04
C SER A 132 -14.80 17.83 -19.51
N ARG A 133 -15.99 17.87 -18.90
CA ARG A 133 -16.16 17.59 -17.46
C ARG A 133 -15.91 16.13 -17.12
N ALA A 134 -16.32 15.22 -17.99
CA ALA A 134 -16.09 13.79 -17.80
C ALA A 134 -14.59 13.46 -17.89
N GLU A 135 -13.87 14.08 -18.83
CA GLU A 135 -12.41 13.97 -18.96
C GLU A 135 -11.68 14.55 -17.73
N GLU A 136 -12.09 15.72 -17.23
CA GLU A 136 -11.53 16.32 -16.03
C GLU A 136 -11.71 15.43 -14.81
N SER A 137 -12.89 14.84 -14.66
CA SER A 137 -13.16 13.87 -13.59
C SER A 137 -12.31 12.61 -13.72
N LEU A 138 -12.10 12.12 -14.95
CA LEU A 138 -11.23 10.99 -15.23
C LEU A 138 -9.78 11.28 -14.82
N GLN A 139 -9.29 12.47 -15.18
CA GLN A 139 -7.95 12.88 -14.79
C GLN A 139 -7.81 12.96 -13.28
N THR A 140 -8.79 13.51 -12.57
CA THR A 140 -8.80 13.57 -11.11
C THR A 140 -8.70 12.18 -10.48
N TYR A 141 -9.42 11.18 -11.00
CA TYR A 141 -9.33 9.81 -10.48
C TYR A 141 -8.00 9.15 -10.79
N LYS A 142 -7.38 9.44 -11.93
CA LYS A 142 -6.02 8.98 -12.24
C LYS A 142 -4.99 9.60 -11.31
N ASP A 143 -5.13 10.88 -11.00
CA ASP A 143 -4.26 11.56 -10.03
C ASP A 143 -4.43 11.01 -8.61
N GLU A 144 -5.68 10.66 -8.20
CA GLU A 144 -5.94 9.97 -6.93
C GLU A 144 -5.24 8.60 -6.87
N LEU A 145 -5.29 7.82 -7.95
CA LEU A 145 -4.60 6.51 -8.01
C LEU A 145 -3.09 6.68 -7.88
N GLN A 146 -2.50 7.59 -8.64
CA GLN A 146 -1.08 7.88 -8.60
C GLN A 146 -0.63 8.35 -7.20
N ALA A 147 -1.45 9.16 -6.52
CA ALA A 147 -1.17 9.59 -5.16
C ALA A 147 -1.17 8.40 -4.17
N LEU A 148 -2.11 7.45 -4.31
CA LEU A 148 -2.15 6.24 -3.49
C LEU A 148 -0.92 5.36 -3.70
N GLU A 149 -0.48 5.17 -4.94
CA GLU A 149 0.73 4.41 -5.28
C GLU A 149 1.99 5.05 -4.67
N THR A 150 2.12 6.38 -4.82
CA THR A 150 3.24 7.13 -4.24
C THR A 150 3.25 7.07 -2.71
N GLN A 151 2.06 7.12 -2.07
CA GLN A 151 1.95 6.97 -0.62
C GLN A 151 2.38 5.57 -0.18
N LEU A 152 1.93 4.52 -0.86
CA LEU A 152 2.33 3.15 -0.57
C LEU A 152 3.86 2.97 -0.65
N GLU A 153 4.48 3.48 -1.70
CA GLU A 153 5.94 3.42 -1.86
C GLU A 153 6.66 4.12 -0.71
N SER A 154 6.21 5.33 -0.34
CA SER A 154 6.81 6.10 0.75
C SER A 154 6.65 5.41 2.11
N GLU A 155 5.51 4.79 2.38
CA GLU A 155 5.26 4.05 3.62
C GLU A 155 6.08 2.75 3.68
N ILE A 156 6.26 2.04 2.57
CA ILE A 156 7.17 0.89 2.47
C ILE A 156 8.60 1.30 2.79
N GLU A 157 9.08 2.42 2.26
CA GLU A 157 10.42 2.94 2.58
C GLU A 157 10.58 3.27 4.07
N LEU A 158 9.57 3.87 4.68
CA LEU A 158 9.56 4.17 6.12
C LEU A 158 9.59 2.89 6.95
N LEU A 159 8.83 1.87 6.58
CA LEU A 159 8.87 0.56 7.22
C LEU A 159 10.25 -0.08 7.10
N GLN A 160 10.86 -0.06 5.91
CA GLN A 160 12.19 -0.60 5.70
C GLN A 160 13.24 0.09 6.60
N LYS A 161 13.14 1.40 6.75
CA LYS A 161 14.01 2.17 7.66
C LYS A 161 13.78 1.81 9.12
N LYS A 162 12.53 1.60 9.54
CA LYS A 162 12.17 1.22 10.91
C LYS A 162 12.72 -0.16 11.30
N PHE A 163 12.76 -1.10 10.35
CA PHE A 163 13.32 -2.44 10.57
C PHE A 163 14.81 -2.52 10.20
N ASN A 164 15.50 -1.39 10.10
CA ASN A 164 16.93 -1.38 9.91
C ASN A 164 17.63 -2.00 11.14
N LEU A 165 18.64 -2.83 10.86
CA LEU A 165 19.32 -3.59 11.90
C LEU A 165 20.26 -2.67 12.66
N ASP A 166 19.96 -2.39 13.91
CA ASP A 166 20.87 -1.72 14.84
C ASP A 166 21.44 -2.75 15.83
N TYR A 167 22.69 -3.17 15.57
CA TYR A 167 23.38 -4.13 16.44
C TYR A 167 23.95 -3.47 17.69
N ASP A 168 24.02 -2.14 17.74
CA ASP A 168 24.58 -1.42 18.90
C ASP A 168 23.64 -1.47 20.11
N GLU A 169 22.36 -1.85 19.89
CA GLU A 169 21.38 -2.05 20.95
C GLU A 169 21.37 -3.46 21.56
N ILE A 170 22.31 -4.34 21.16
CA ILE A 170 22.46 -5.66 21.77
C ILE A 170 23.29 -5.53 23.06
N GLU A 171 22.64 -5.74 24.17
CA GLU A 171 23.26 -5.71 25.51
C GLU A 171 23.37 -7.14 26.10
N THR A 172 24.34 -7.35 26.96
CA THR A 172 24.45 -8.57 27.76
C THR A 172 23.72 -8.38 29.07
N ILE A 173 22.76 -9.26 29.37
CA ILE A 173 22.06 -9.29 30.65
C ILE A 173 22.52 -10.51 31.47
N GLU A 174 22.78 -10.28 32.75
CA GLU A 174 23.14 -11.34 33.70
C GLU A 174 21.91 -11.75 34.52
N ILE A 175 21.60 -13.03 34.48
CA ILE A 175 20.51 -13.62 35.28
C ILE A 175 21.13 -14.49 36.38
N ALA A 176 20.91 -14.10 37.61
CA ALA A 176 21.33 -14.88 38.77
C ALA A 176 20.19 -15.85 39.24
N PRO A 177 20.50 -17.09 39.65
CA PRO A 177 19.48 -18.01 40.16
C PRO A 177 18.93 -17.51 41.50
N LYS A 178 17.67 -17.82 41.79
CA LYS A 178 17.13 -17.64 43.15
C LYS A 178 17.47 -18.87 44.00
N LYS A 179 17.71 -18.66 45.28
CA LYS A 179 18.00 -19.79 46.22
C LYS A 179 16.93 -20.86 46.24
N THR A 180 15.67 -20.47 46.01
CA THR A 180 14.52 -21.36 45.94
C THR A 180 14.53 -22.27 44.72
N ASP A 181 15.20 -21.87 43.66
CA ASP A 181 15.19 -22.57 42.36
C ASP A 181 16.32 -23.62 42.31
N ILE A 182 17.28 -23.54 43.25
CA ILE A 182 18.40 -24.48 43.33
C ILE A 182 17.99 -25.74 44.04
N ARG A 183 17.90 -26.86 43.30
CA ARG A 183 17.60 -28.18 43.83
C ARG A 183 18.78 -29.10 43.59
N LEU A 184 19.44 -29.57 44.70
CA LEU A 184 20.47 -30.59 44.64
C LEU A 184 19.82 -31.97 44.56
N LYS A 185 19.99 -32.68 43.43
CA LYS A 185 19.43 -34.03 43.22
C LYS A 185 20.36 -35.12 43.67
N ALA A 186 21.67 -34.96 43.45
CA ALA A 186 22.70 -35.89 43.87
C ALA A 186 24.02 -35.15 44.10
N PHE A 187 24.84 -35.63 45.01
CA PHE A 187 26.18 -35.16 45.27
C PHE A 187 27.12 -36.37 45.42
N GLU A 188 28.00 -36.53 44.42
CA GLU A 188 28.98 -37.62 44.43
C GLU A 188 30.39 -37.04 44.58
N ILE A 189 31.13 -37.50 45.61
CA ILE A 189 32.54 -37.15 45.79
C ILE A 189 33.36 -38.23 45.09
N GLY A 190 33.98 -37.88 43.94
CA GLY A 190 34.94 -38.73 43.27
C GLY A 190 36.16 -38.97 44.15
N ARG A 191 36.45 -40.23 44.58
CA ARG A 191 37.74 -40.57 45.14
C ARG A 191 38.77 -40.66 44.05
N ALA A 192 39.72 -39.75 44.04
CA ALA A 192 40.92 -39.93 43.25
C ALA A 192 41.70 -41.09 43.86
N SER A 193 41.80 -42.22 43.15
CA SER A 193 42.73 -43.30 43.53
C SER A 193 44.13 -42.88 43.19
N CYS A 194 44.92 -42.49 44.22
CA CYS A 194 46.36 -42.47 44.08
C CYS A 194 46.86 -43.93 43.93
N ARG A 195 47.18 -44.29 42.69
CA ARG A 195 48.03 -45.46 42.44
C ARG A 195 49.46 -45.03 42.72
N GLU A 196 49.97 -45.31 43.93
CA GLU A 196 51.39 -45.35 44.19
C GLU A 196 52.02 -46.41 43.26
N ARG A 197 52.91 -46.00 42.39
CA ARG A 197 53.83 -46.94 41.71
C ARG A 197 55.04 -47.09 42.64
N VAL A 198 55.21 -48.29 43.18
CA VAL A 198 56.45 -48.79 43.71
C VAL A 198 57.31 -49.23 42.55
#